data_a93a35d485fa26273a18e4efaf9f653e
#
_entry.id   a93a35d485fa26273a18e4efaf9f653e
#
_cell.length_a   1.000
_cell.length_b   1.000
_cell.length_c   1.000
_cell.angle_alpha   90.00
_cell.angle_beta   90.00
_cell.angle_gamma   90.00
#
_symmetry.space_group_name_H-M   'P 1'
#
loop_
_entity.id
_entity.type
_entity.pdbx_description
1 polymer ?
#
loop_
_entity_poly.entity_id
_entity_poly.type
_entity_poly.pdbx_seq_one_letter_code
_entity_poly.pdbx_strand_id
1 'polypeptide(L)'
;LSIRRQRQMCIRDSDAGSVVPRRGLRIAYLEQSPAYPAGMTVLEACFHAANPALKAIAEYERAVGDASGEGLQEAMARMDALEAWDYEQRAKRILSRLRIRDFGQKVETLSGGQLKRVALANVLISESDLLILDEPTNHLDTDMTEWLEEYLTASGAGLLMVTHDRYFLDSVCSDILEMENRRIYHYAGNYSYYLEKKQERETADAAQRASDMNLYR
;
A
#
# COMPACT_ATOMS: atom_id res chain seq x y z
N LEU A 1 -14.84 -1.28 -17.35
CA LEU A 1 -14.18 -1.85 -16.15
C LEU A 1 -12.96 -2.61 -16.62
N SER A 2 -11.76 -2.08 -16.36
CA SER A 2 -10.52 -2.66 -16.86
C SER A 2 -10.25 -4.00 -16.18
N ILE A 3 -9.74 -4.96 -16.93
CA ILE A 3 -9.31 -6.30 -16.49
C ILE A 3 -8.41 -6.24 -15.24
N ARG A 4 -7.68 -5.12 -15.03
CA ARG A 4 -6.87 -4.86 -13.83
C ARG A 4 -7.72 -4.62 -12.57
N ARG A 5 -8.87 -3.90 -12.66
CA ARG A 5 -9.79 -3.76 -11.53
C ARG A 5 -10.40 -5.11 -11.14
N GLN A 6 -10.67 -5.98 -12.11
CA GLN A 6 -11.12 -7.35 -11.82
C GLN A 6 -10.03 -8.19 -11.15
N ARG A 7 -8.75 -8.08 -11.54
CA ARG A 7 -7.65 -8.79 -10.86
C ARG A 7 -7.40 -8.31 -9.43
N GLN A 8 -7.55 -7.02 -9.13
CA GLN A 8 -7.42 -6.50 -7.77
C GLN A 8 -8.60 -6.87 -6.86
N MET A 9 -9.80 -7.09 -7.45
CA MET A 9 -10.95 -7.62 -6.70
C MET A 9 -10.97 -9.15 -6.62
N CYS A 10 -10.23 -9.85 -7.49
CA CYS A 10 -10.20 -11.31 -7.59
C CYS A 10 -8.96 -11.95 -6.95
N ILE A 11 -8.37 -11.34 -5.93
CA ILE A 11 -7.23 -11.97 -5.24
C ILE A 11 -7.64 -13.25 -4.50
N ARG A 12 -8.92 -13.42 -4.18
CA ARG A 12 -9.62 -14.70 -3.94
C ARG A 12 -11.10 -14.42 -4.14
N ASP A 13 -11.76 -15.19 -4.99
CA ASP A 13 -13.21 -15.18 -5.05
C ASP A 13 -13.73 -15.38 -3.62
N SER A 14 -14.59 -14.45 -3.15
CA SER A 14 -15.22 -14.66 -1.86
C SER A 14 -16.12 -15.89 -1.97
N ASP A 15 -16.01 -16.83 -1.04
CA ASP A 15 -16.86 -18.03 -1.02
C ASP A 15 -18.36 -17.67 -0.96
N ALA A 16 -18.67 -16.49 -0.42
CA ALA A 16 -20.01 -15.91 -0.40
C ALA A 16 -19.96 -14.39 -0.17
N GLY A 17 -20.96 -13.68 -0.67
CA GLY A 17 -21.07 -12.23 -0.52
C GLY A 17 -20.45 -11.45 -1.67
N SER A 18 -20.54 -10.13 -1.60
CA SER A 18 -19.94 -9.22 -2.58
C SER A 18 -19.35 -7.99 -1.90
N VAL A 19 -18.19 -7.56 -2.38
CA VAL A 19 -17.58 -6.29 -1.96
C VAL A 19 -17.90 -5.23 -3.01
N VAL A 20 -18.63 -4.20 -2.62
CA VAL A 20 -19.04 -3.11 -3.51
C VAL A 20 -18.37 -1.82 -3.05
N PRO A 21 -17.27 -1.39 -3.69
CA PRO A 21 -16.63 -0.13 -3.35
C PRO A 21 -17.55 1.04 -3.74
N ARG A 22 -17.49 2.13 -2.97
CA ARG A 22 -18.16 3.38 -3.31
C ARG A 22 -17.71 3.84 -4.69
N ARG A 23 -18.67 4.34 -5.51
CA ARG A 23 -18.36 4.85 -6.84
C ARG A 23 -17.36 6.01 -6.75
N GLY A 24 -16.29 5.92 -7.52
CA GLY A 24 -15.24 6.94 -7.56
C GLY A 24 -14.14 6.76 -6.51
N LEU A 25 -14.24 5.81 -5.58
CA LEU A 25 -13.19 5.52 -4.60
C LEU A 25 -11.92 5.03 -5.31
N ARG A 26 -10.81 5.72 -5.09
CA ARG A 26 -9.48 5.35 -5.58
C ARG A 26 -8.80 4.47 -4.54
N ILE A 27 -8.55 3.22 -4.88
CA ILE A 27 -7.95 2.23 -3.98
C ILE A 27 -6.56 1.87 -4.50
N ALA A 28 -5.55 1.95 -3.66
CA ALA A 28 -4.25 1.36 -3.92
C ALA A 28 -4.02 0.15 -3.02
N TYR A 29 -3.42 -0.88 -3.61
CA TYR A 29 -3.14 -2.14 -2.94
C TYR A 29 -1.67 -2.51 -3.08
N LEU A 30 -1.03 -2.83 -1.96
CA LEU A 30 0.33 -3.36 -1.91
C LEU A 30 0.30 -4.88 -2.15
N GLU A 31 0.77 -5.31 -3.31
CA GLU A 31 0.85 -6.74 -3.65
C GLU A 31 2.00 -7.43 -2.90
N GLN A 32 1.76 -8.61 -2.34
CA GLN A 32 2.80 -9.42 -1.68
C GLN A 32 3.95 -9.81 -2.62
N SER A 33 3.63 -10.03 -3.90
CA SER A 33 4.57 -10.43 -4.94
C SER A 33 4.38 -9.56 -6.17
N PRO A 34 4.92 -8.32 -6.16
CA PRO A 34 4.78 -7.41 -7.29
C PRO A 34 5.50 -7.98 -8.51
N ALA A 35 4.81 -7.96 -9.65
CA ALA A 35 5.36 -8.36 -10.94
C ALA A 35 5.34 -7.18 -11.91
N TYR A 36 6.49 -6.89 -12.49
CA TYR A 36 6.66 -5.82 -13.47
C TYR A 36 7.10 -6.41 -14.82
N PRO A 37 6.74 -5.78 -15.95
CA PRO A 37 7.27 -6.15 -17.25
C PRO A 37 8.79 -6.09 -17.29
N ALA A 38 9.40 -7.03 -18.02
CA ALA A 38 10.85 -7.04 -18.22
C ALA A 38 11.34 -5.76 -18.94
N GLY A 39 12.54 -5.31 -18.59
CA GLY A 39 13.15 -4.12 -19.17
C GLY A 39 12.68 -2.79 -18.60
N MET A 40 11.74 -2.79 -17.66
CA MET A 40 11.25 -1.59 -17.00
C MET A 40 12.27 -1.05 -15.99
N THR A 41 12.44 0.27 -15.92
CA THR A 41 13.24 0.91 -14.89
C THR A 41 12.47 1.02 -13.58
N VAL A 42 13.17 1.27 -12.47
CA VAL A 42 12.56 1.54 -11.16
C VAL A 42 11.55 2.68 -11.23
N LEU A 43 11.92 3.78 -11.90
CA LEU A 43 11.03 4.93 -12.03
C LEU A 43 9.78 4.60 -12.85
N GLU A 44 9.94 3.90 -13.98
CA GLU A 44 8.81 3.43 -14.79
C GLU A 44 7.91 2.45 -14.00
N ALA A 45 8.48 1.61 -13.15
CA ALA A 45 7.72 0.70 -12.29
C ALA A 45 6.87 1.44 -11.25
N CYS A 46 7.40 2.51 -10.65
CA CYS A 46 6.62 3.38 -9.77
C CYS A 46 5.44 4.04 -10.48
N PHE A 47 5.56 4.21 -11.79
CA PHE A 47 4.54 4.84 -12.61
C PHE A 47 3.67 3.84 -13.39
N HIS A 48 3.79 2.57 -13.09
CA HIS A 48 3.04 1.53 -13.82
C HIS A 48 1.52 1.53 -13.52
N ALA A 49 1.06 2.26 -12.50
CA ALA A 49 -0.37 2.48 -12.25
C ALA A 49 -0.99 3.33 -13.38
N ALA A 50 -2.26 3.10 -13.70
CA ALA A 50 -2.98 3.72 -14.83
C ALA A 50 -3.36 5.20 -14.56
N ASN A 51 -2.37 6.05 -14.32
CA ASN A 51 -2.55 7.49 -14.13
C ASN A 51 -2.04 8.23 -15.38
N PRO A 52 -2.79 9.18 -15.99
CA PRO A 52 -2.34 9.95 -17.16
C PRO A 52 -1.05 10.72 -16.92
N ALA A 53 -0.84 11.30 -15.73
CA ALA A 53 0.40 11.98 -15.37
C ALA A 53 1.62 11.08 -15.48
N LEU A 54 1.46 9.80 -15.11
CA LEU A 54 2.52 8.81 -15.15
C LEU A 54 2.94 8.43 -16.57
N LYS A 55 1.99 8.45 -17.51
CA LYS A 55 2.29 8.26 -18.93
C LYS A 55 3.05 9.46 -19.49
N ALA A 56 2.67 10.68 -19.10
CA ALA A 56 3.36 11.87 -19.50
C ALA A 56 4.82 11.89 -19.01
N ILE A 57 5.08 11.48 -17.76
CA ILE A 57 6.43 11.34 -17.20
C ILE A 57 7.26 10.33 -18.01
N ALA A 58 6.69 9.15 -18.28
CA ALA A 58 7.38 8.12 -19.05
C ALA A 58 7.67 8.55 -20.49
N GLU A 59 6.80 9.32 -21.12
CA GLU A 59 7.01 9.91 -22.44
C GLU A 59 8.11 10.98 -22.40
N TYR A 60 8.11 11.83 -21.37
CA TYR A 60 9.12 12.85 -21.17
C TYR A 60 10.51 12.24 -20.92
N GLU A 61 10.64 11.29 -20.01
CA GLU A 61 11.91 10.58 -19.72
C GLU A 61 12.48 9.91 -20.99
N ARG A 62 11.61 9.35 -21.82
CA ARG A 62 12.00 8.73 -23.10
C ARG A 62 12.48 9.79 -24.09
N ALA A 63 11.77 10.91 -24.21
CA ALA A 63 12.12 12.00 -25.11
C ALA A 63 13.42 12.71 -24.69
N VAL A 64 13.70 12.82 -23.39
CA VAL A 64 14.98 13.34 -22.85
C VAL A 64 16.13 12.39 -23.17
N GLY A 65 15.88 11.07 -23.15
CA GLY A 65 16.89 10.06 -23.50
C GLY A 65 17.17 9.93 -24.99
N ASP A 66 16.32 10.49 -25.86
CA ASP A 66 16.48 10.47 -27.29
C ASP A 66 17.34 11.64 -27.76
N ALA A 67 18.51 11.32 -28.34
CA ALA A 67 19.46 12.32 -28.87
C ALA A 67 18.88 13.16 -30.04
N SER A 68 17.76 12.74 -30.66
CA SER A 68 17.09 13.49 -31.72
C SER A 68 16.29 14.67 -31.21
N GLY A 69 15.89 14.67 -29.92
CA GLY A 69 15.02 15.66 -29.31
C GLY A 69 13.59 15.68 -29.87
N GLU A 70 13.23 14.70 -30.72
CA GLU A 70 11.91 14.61 -31.34
C GLU A 70 10.86 14.27 -30.27
N GLY A 71 9.76 15.05 -30.21
CA GLY A 71 8.68 14.85 -29.25
C GLY A 71 8.91 15.46 -27.85
N LEU A 72 10.09 16.04 -27.55
CA LEU A 72 10.38 16.60 -26.24
C LEU A 72 9.43 17.76 -25.88
N GLN A 73 9.13 18.67 -26.82
CA GLN A 73 8.22 19.78 -26.59
C GLN A 73 6.78 19.33 -26.31
N GLU A 74 6.31 18.30 -27.02
CA GLU A 74 4.97 17.74 -26.79
C GLU A 74 4.91 17.02 -25.43
N ALA A 75 5.95 16.30 -25.06
CA ALA A 75 6.06 15.65 -23.76
C ALA A 75 6.07 16.67 -22.62
N MET A 76 6.82 17.76 -22.74
CA MET A 76 6.83 18.86 -21.77
C MET A 76 5.44 19.50 -21.63
N ALA A 77 4.76 19.80 -22.74
CA ALA A 77 3.43 20.38 -22.71
C ALA A 77 2.40 19.46 -22.01
N ARG A 78 2.54 18.14 -22.16
CA ARG A 78 1.71 17.16 -21.42
C ARG A 78 2.05 17.10 -19.94
N MET A 79 3.34 17.21 -19.58
CA MET A 79 3.79 17.31 -18.19
C MET A 79 3.18 18.54 -17.50
N ASP A 80 3.20 19.70 -18.16
CA ASP A 80 2.61 20.93 -17.64
C ASP A 80 1.09 20.82 -17.49
N ALA A 81 0.40 20.32 -18.50
CA ALA A 81 -1.07 20.17 -18.49
C ALA A 81 -1.60 19.19 -17.42
N LEU A 82 -0.78 18.26 -16.98
CA LEU A 82 -1.13 17.24 -15.98
C LEU A 82 -0.47 17.50 -14.61
N GLU A 83 0.22 18.63 -14.43
CA GLU A 83 1.01 18.97 -13.24
C GLU A 83 1.99 17.84 -12.85
N ALA A 84 2.51 17.13 -13.87
CA ALA A 84 3.22 15.87 -13.68
C ALA A 84 4.64 16.04 -13.12
N TRP A 85 5.21 17.25 -13.13
CA TRP A 85 6.53 17.55 -12.56
C TRP A 85 6.60 17.26 -11.06
N ASP A 86 5.54 17.57 -10.31
CA ASP A 86 5.48 17.32 -8.89
C ASP A 86 5.42 15.82 -8.58
N TYR A 87 4.78 15.03 -9.44
CA TYR A 87 4.73 13.58 -9.31
C TYR A 87 6.11 12.93 -9.42
N GLU A 88 6.92 13.34 -10.40
CA GLU A 88 8.27 12.79 -10.56
C GLU A 88 9.14 13.10 -9.35
N GLN A 89 9.12 14.35 -8.88
CA GLN A 89 9.87 14.73 -7.69
C GLN A 89 9.38 14.00 -6.44
N ARG A 90 8.07 13.84 -6.30
CA ARG A 90 7.47 13.07 -5.20
C ARG A 90 7.90 11.60 -5.25
N ALA A 91 7.89 10.99 -6.45
CA ALA A 91 8.36 9.62 -6.64
C ALA A 91 9.82 9.45 -6.24
N LYS A 92 10.68 10.32 -6.73
CA LYS A 92 12.12 10.31 -6.42
C LYS A 92 12.38 10.52 -4.91
N ARG A 93 11.61 11.37 -4.24
CA ARG A 93 11.69 11.55 -2.78
C ARG A 93 11.29 10.29 -2.03
N ILE A 94 10.15 9.67 -2.36
CA ILE A 94 9.66 8.45 -1.72
C ILE A 94 10.65 7.30 -1.94
N LEU A 95 11.12 7.09 -3.17
CA LEU A 95 12.12 6.08 -3.50
C LEU A 95 13.41 6.27 -2.70
N SER A 96 13.89 7.52 -2.59
CA SER A 96 15.09 7.85 -1.81
C SER A 96 14.91 7.55 -0.32
N ARG A 97 13.73 7.83 0.25
CA ARG A 97 13.39 7.47 1.64
C ARG A 97 13.38 5.96 1.85
N LEU A 98 12.93 5.21 0.85
CA LEU A 98 12.97 3.76 0.83
C LEU A 98 14.34 3.18 0.39
N ARG A 99 15.38 4.01 0.40
CA ARG A 99 16.79 3.65 0.04
C ARG A 99 16.94 3.03 -1.35
N ILE A 100 16.09 3.42 -2.29
CA ILE A 100 16.26 3.15 -3.71
C ILE A 100 16.88 4.41 -4.34
N ARG A 101 18.13 4.31 -4.80
CA ARG A 101 18.90 5.48 -5.29
C ARG A 101 19.08 5.51 -6.79
N ASP A 102 19.16 4.35 -7.42
CA ASP A 102 19.29 4.23 -8.86
C ASP A 102 17.91 4.05 -9.50
N PHE A 103 17.36 5.15 -9.98
CA PHE A 103 16.02 5.18 -10.58
C PHE A 103 16.00 4.61 -12.00
N GLY A 104 17.16 4.58 -12.68
CA GLY A 104 17.34 3.99 -14.00
C GLY A 104 17.63 2.49 -13.96
N GLN A 105 17.88 1.92 -12.77
CA GLN A 105 18.13 0.48 -12.63
C GLN A 105 16.93 -0.33 -13.12
N LYS A 106 17.22 -1.44 -13.81
CA LYS A 106 16.15 -2.35 -14.28
C LYS A 106 15.55 -3.14 -13.12
N VAL A 107 14.20 -3.25 -13.08
CA VAL A 107 13.49 -3.94 -11.99
C VAL A 107 13.89 -5.40 -11.84
N GLU A 108 14.25 -6.06 -12.92
CA GLU A 108 14.73 -7.45 -12.95
C GLU A 108 16.07 -7.67 -12.24
N THR A 109 16.85 -6.60 -12.03
CA THR A 109 18.13 -6.65 -11.31
C THR A 109 18.01 -6.34 -9.82
N LEU A 110 16.81 -6.00 -9.36
CA LEU A 110 16.54 -5.71 -7.96
C LEU A 110 16.48 -6.98 -7.11
N SER A 111 16.93 -6.88 -5.86
CA SER A 111 16.63 -7.91 -4.87
C SER A 111 15.14 -7.94 -4.54
N GLY A 112 14.64 -9.06 -4.01
CA GLY A 112 13.23 -9.18 -3.62
C GLY A 112 12.78 -8.10 -2.63
N GLY A 113 13.66 -7.71 -1.69
CA GLY A 113 13.38 -6.62 -0.75
C GLY A 113 13.34 -5.25 -1.43
N GLN A 114 14.23 -4.99 -2.39
CA GLN A 114 14.16 -3.75 -3.18
C GLN A 114 12.89 -3.69 -4.03
N LEU A 115 12.52 -4.80 -4.66
CA LEU A 115 11.31 -4.87 -5.47
C LEU A 115 10.04 -4.57 -4.64
N LYS A 116 9.96 -5.08 -3.41
CA LYS A 116 8.87 -4.77 -2.48
C LYS A 116 8.85 -3.31 -2.07
N ARG A 117 10.01 -2.69 -1.84
CA ARG A 117 10.10 -1.25 -1.55
C ARG A 117 9.67 -0.39 -2.74
N VAL A 118 9.98 -0.80 -3.97
CA VAL A 118 9.47 -0.15 -5.19
C VAL A 118 7.94 -0.27 -5.29
N ALA A 119 7.38 -1.45 -4.95
CA ALA A 119 5.93 -1.62 -4.93
C ALA A 119 5.25 -0.76 -3.85
N LEU A 120 5.86 -0.66 -2.67
CA LEU A 120 5.38 0.26 -1.63
C LEU A 120 5.43 1.71 -2.12
N ALA A 121 6.54 2.14 -2.74
CA ALA A 121 6.64 3.48 -3.34
C ALA A 121 5.51 3.75 -4.34
N ASN A 122 5.20 2.79 -5.23
CA ASN A 122 4.11 2.91 -6.20
C ASN A 122 2.75 3.17 -5.51
N VAL A 123 2.46 2.46 -4.42
CA VAL A 123 1.23 2.64 -3.64
C VAL A 123 1.20 4.01 -2.97
N LEU A 124 2.31 4.46 -2.38
CA LEU A 124 2.39 5.75 -1.67
C LEU A 124 2.36 6.96 -2.62
N ILE A 125 2.86 6.81 -3.84
CA ILE A 125 2.82 7.85 -4.87
C ILE A 125 1.39 8.04 -5.40
N SER A 126 0.61 6.95 -5.46
CA SER A 126 -0.76 7.01 -5.96
C SER A 126 -1.62 7.85 -5.03
N GLU A 127 -2.36 8.81 -5.60
CA GLU A 127 -3.34 9.61 -4.86
C GLU A 127 -4.58 8.78 -4.61
N SER A 128 -4.56 7.98 -3.55
CA SER A 128 -5.62 7.03 -3.22
C SER A 128 -6.43 7.52 -2.03
N ASP A 129 -7.73 7.24 -2.07
CA ASP A 129 -8.63 7.53 -0.95
C ASP A 129 -8.58 6.41 0.10
N LEU A 130 -8.14 5.20 -0.33
CA LEU A 130 -7.94 4.03 0.52
C LEU A 130 -6.64 3.29 0.14
N LEU A 131 -5.79 3.08 1.12
CA LEU A 131 -4.59 2.26 1.03
C LEU A 131 -4.86 0.89 1.67
N ILE A 132 -4.59 -0.19 0.95
CA ILE A 132 -4.65 -1.56 1.47
C ILE A 132 -3.23 -2.10 1.45
N LEU A 133 -2.67 -2.31 2.65
CA LEU A 133 -1.26 -2.67 2.83
C LEU A 133 -1.16 -4.03 3.52
N ASP A 134 -0.46 -4.97 2.88
CA ASP A 134 -0.17 -6.30 3.44
C ASP A 134 1.31 -6.36 3.79
N GLU A 135 1.61 -6.41 5.10
CA GLU A 135 2.97 -6.44 5.68
C GLU A 135 3.89 -5.33 5.15
N PRO A 136 3.51 -4.03 5.23
CA PRO A 136 4.26 -2.93 4.61
C PRO A 136 5.63 -2.68 5.26
N THR A 137 5.85 -3.08 6.51
CA THR A 137 7.11 -2.91 7.23
C THR A 137 8.15 -3.99 6.90
N ASN A 138 7.73 -5.06 6.22
CA ASN A 138 8.66 -6.10 5.78
C ASN A 138 9.71 -5.54 4.83
N HIS A 139 10.99 -5.84 5.09
CA HIS A 139 12.15 -5.34 4.34
C HIS A 139 12.45 -3.84 4.50
N LEU A 140 11.86 -3.19 5.51
CA LEU A 140 12.22 -1.85 5.96
C LEU A 140 13.16 -1.95 7.17
N ASP A 141 14.07 -0.99 7.30
CA ASP A 141 14.79 -0.77 8.55
C ASP A 141 14.04 0.26 9.42
N THR A 142 14.57 0.52 10.60
CA THR A 142 13.94 1.42 11.58
C THR A 142 13.66 2.81 11.01
N ASP A 143 14.66 3.42 10.35
CA ASP A 143 14.51 4.79 9.80
C ASP A 143 13.42 4.84 8.70
N MET A 144 13.32 3.79 7.88
CA MET A 144 12.28 3.69 6.84
C MET A 144 10.89 3.45 7.46
N THR A 145 10.82 2.66 8.54
CA THR A 145 9.57 2.37 9.25
C THR A 145 9.03 3.63 9.93
N GLU A 146 9.88 4.36 10.67
CA GLU A 146 9.52 5.63 11.30
C GLU A 146 9.02 6.65 10.26
N TRP A 147 9.73 6.77 9.14
CA TRP A 147 9.28 7.64 8.06
C TRP A 147 7.94 7.20 7.47
N LEU A 148 7.68 5.89 7.33
CA LEU A 148 6.41 5.37 6.82
C LEU A 148 5.27 5.66 7.78
N GLU A 149 5.49 5.57 9.09
CA GLU A 149 4.52 5.96 10.12
C GLU A 149 4.11 7.43 9.97
N GLU A 150 5.09 8.33 9.89
CA GLU A 150 4.86 9.76 9.68
C GLU A 150 4.07 10.01 8.38
N TYR A 151 4.47 9.33 7.30
CA TYR A 151 3.83 9.49 5.99
C TYR A 151 2.36 9.05 6.01
N LEU A 152 2.07 7.87 6.56
CA LEU A 152 0.70 7.34 6.61
C LEU A 152 -0.20 8.17 7.51
N THR A 153 0.30 8.61 8.66
CA THR A 153 -0.43 9.48 9.59
C THR A 153 -0.77 10.84 8.95
N ALA A 154 0.13 11.38 8.14
CA ALA A 154 -0.07 12.65 7.46
C ALA A 154 -0.91 12.54 6.16
N SER A 155 -1.10 11.36 5.59
CA SER A 155 -1.69 11.18 4.25
C SER A 155 -3.18 11.52 4.18
N GLY A 156 -3.92 11.42 5.28
CA GLY A 156 -5.38 11.60 5.32
C GLY A 156 -6.18 10.54 4.55
N ALA A 157 -5.54 9.55 3.92
CA ALA A 157 -6.19 8.43 3.26
C ALA A 157 -6.71 7.42 4.29
N GLY A 158 -7.81 6.74 3.98
CA GLY A 158 -8.21 5.57 4.75
C GLY A 158 -7.14 4.47 4.65
N LEU A 159 -6.86 3.79 5.76
CA LEU A 159 -5.86 2.74 5.81
C LEU A 159 -6.49 1.42 6.26
N LEU A 160 -6.32 0.38 5.46
CA LEU A 160 -6.58 -1.01 5.85
C LEU A 160 -5.27 -1.77 5.76
N MET A 161 -4.81 -2.29 6.88
CA MET A 161 -3.47 -2.89 6.96
C MET A 161 -3.48 -4.22 7.69
N VAL A 162 -2.63 -5.13 7.23
CA VAL A 162 -2.25 -6.36 7.93
C VAL A 162 -0.77 -6.28 8.22
N THR A 163 -0.37 -6.43 9.49
CA THR A 163 1.05 -6.52 9.87
C THR A 163 1.23 -7.23 11.19
N HIS A 164 2.43 -7.78 11.41
CA HIS A 164 2.87 -8.34 12.69
C HIS A 164 3.66 -7.34 13.54
N ASP A 165 3.93 -6.16 13.03
CA ASP A 165 4.65 -5.10 13.73
C ASP A 165 3.72 -4.36 14.69
N ARG A 166 3.85 -4.71 15.97
CA ARG A 166 2.97 -4.19 17.04
C ARG A 166 3.19 -2.71 17.32
N TYR A 167 4.43 -2.25 17.20
CA TYR A 167 4.77 -0.84 17.42
C TYR A 167 4.19 0.01 16.30
N PHE A 168 4.31 -0.47 15.08
CA PHE A 168 3.70 0.18 13.92
C PHE A 168 2.17 0.25 14.02
N LEU A 169 1.51 -0.84 14.46
CA LEU A 169 0.06 -0.83 14.71
C LEU A 169 -0.34 0.17 15.78
N ASP A 170 0.44 0.28 16.85
CA ASP A 170 0.13 1.17 17.97
C ASP A 170 0.25 2.66 17.60
N SER A 171 1.16 2.99 16.66
CA SER A 171 1.39 4.38 16.22
C SER A 171 0.45 4.83 15.09
N VAL A 172 0.03 3.91 14.20
CA VAL A 172 -0.67 4.29 12.96
C VAL A 172 -2.18 3.99 13.00
N CYS A 173 -2.61 2.96 13.77
CA CYS A 173 -3.98 2.50 13.73
C CYS A 173 -4.87 3.16 14.80
N SER A 174 -6.08 3.57 14.39
CA SER A 174 -7.17 4.02 15.28
C SER A 174 -8.14 2.90 15.63
N ASP A 175 -8.15 1.83 14.85
CA ASP A 175 -9.10 0.72 14.95
C ASP A 175 -8.41 -0.61 14.66
N ILE A 176 -8.75 -1.63 15.42
CA ILE A 176 -8.26 -3.01 15.21
C ILE A 176 -9.44 -3.93 14.91
N LEU A 177 -9.29 -4.71 13.85
CA LEU A 177 -10.22 -5.76 13.48
C LEU A 177 -9.58 -7.13 13.73
N GLU A 178 -10.03 -7.84 14.74
CA GLU A 178 -9.58 -9.20 15.03
C GLU A 178 -10.50 -10.23 14.38
N MET A 179 -9.93 -11.13 13.60
CA MET A 179 -10.65 -12.27 13.03
C MET A 179 -10.36 -13.52 13.84
N GLU A 180 -11.35 -14.00 14.56
CA GLU A 180 -11.26 -15.21 15.40
C GLU A 180 -12.54 -16.05 15.30
N ASN A 181 -12.40 -17.37 15.19
CA ASN A 181 -13.53 -18.31 15.16
C ASN A 181 -14.65 -17.92 14.17
N ARG A 182 -14.31 -17.47 12.96
CA ARG A 182 -15.24 -16.99 11.90
C ARG A 182 -16.07 -15.76 12.31
N ARG A 183 -15.60 -15.00 13.29
CA ARG A 183 -16.18 -13.73 13.73
C ARG A 183 -15.17 -12.62 13.59
N ILE A 184 -15.66 -11.40 13.42
CA ILE A 184 -14.84 -10.20 13.44
C ILE A 184 -15.21 -9.43 14.69
N TYR A 185 -14.19 -9.14 15.49
CA TYR A 185 -14.30 -8.26 16.66
C TYR A 185 -13.65 -6.94 16.31
N HIS A 186 -14.35 -5.84 16.58
CA HIS A 186 -13.88 -4.49 16.35
C HIS A 186 -13.52 -3.82 17.66
N TYR A 187 -12.32 -3.26 17.73
CA TYR A 187 -11.81 -2.51 18.87
C TYR A 187 -11.45 -1.11 18.38
N ALA A 188 -12.19 -0.10 18.86
CA ALA A 188 -11.92 1.30 18.56
C ALA A 188 -10.80 1.81 19.48
N GLY A 189 -9.57 1.73 19.02
CA GLY A 189 -8.35 2.09 19.73
C GLY A 189 -7.11 1.50 19.06
N ASN A 190 -5.96 1.84 19.63
CA ASN A 190 -4.66 1.33 19.17
C ASN A 190 -4.42 -0.12 19.62
N TYR A 191 -3.25 -0.67 19.29
CA TYR A 191 -2.91 -2.06 19.60
C TYR A 191 -2.85 -2.34 21.11
N SER A 192 -2.36 -1.40 21.90
CA SER A 192 -2.32 -1.53 23.37
C SER A 192 -3.73 -1.63 23.96
N TYR A 193 -4.67 -0.81 23.50
CA TYR A 193 -6.08 -0.88 23.91
C TYR A 193 -6.73 -2.21 23.49
N TYR A 194 -6.45 -2.66 22.28
CA TYR A 194 -6.91 -3.97 21.79
C TYR A 194 -6.49 -5.11 22.73
N LEU A 195 -5.22 -5.15 23.15
CA LEU A 195 -4.71 -6.21 24.02
C LEU A 195 -5.45 -6.23 25.37
N GLU A 196 -5.70 -5.07 25.98
CA GLU A 196 -6.44 -4.94 27.23
C GLU A 196 -7.87 -5.51 27.05
N LYS A 197 -8.58 -5.06 26.04
CA LYS A 197 -9.97 -5.46 25.78
C LYS A 197 -10.08 -6.94 25.36
N LYS A 198 -9.12 -7.46 24.65
CA LYS A 198 -9.05 -8.89 24.33
C LYS A 198 -8.91 -9.73 25.60
N GLN A 199 -8.03 -9.36 26.52
CA GLN A 199 -7.83 -10.06 27.79
C GLN A 199 -9.10 -10.02 28.66
N GLU A 200 -9.80 -8.90 28.74
CA GLU A 200 -11.09 -8.79 29.42
C GLU A 200 -12.12 -9.76 28.82
N ARG A 201 -12.25 -9.80 27.48
CA ARG A 201 -13.16 -10.69 26.78
C ARG A 201 -12.84 -12.17 27.05
N GLU A 202 -11.58 -12.56 26.89
CA GLU A 202 -11.15 -13.95 27.12
C GLU A 202 -11.42 -14.42 28.55
N THR A 203 -11.22 -13.53 29.53
CA THR A 203 -11.50 -13.80 30.95
C THR A 203 -12.99 -13.99 31.18
N ALA A 204 -13.83 -13.12 30.60
CA ALA A 204 -15.28 -13.23 30.69
C ALA A 204 -15.80 -14.51 30.02
N ASP A 205 -15.31 -14.86 28.83
CA ASP A 205 -15.67 -16.08 28.11
C ASP A 205 -15.26 -17.34 28.90
N ALA A 206 -14.09 -17.33 29.54
CA ALA A 206 -13.64 -18.45 30.38
C ALA A 206 -14.53 -18.62 31.62
N ALA A 207 -14.91 -17.51 32.28
CA ALA A 207 -15.83 -17.56 33.43
C ALA A 207 -17.22 -18.08 33.04
N GLN A 208 -17.75 -17.68 31.88
CA GLN A 208 -19.02 -18.13 31.36
C GLN A 208 -18.99 -19.66 31.08
N ARG A 209 -17.95 -20.13 30.39
CA ARG A 209 -17.78 -21.58 30.12
C ARG A 209 -17.70 -22.40 31.39
N ALA A 210 -16.99 -21.90 32.43
CA ALA A 210 -16.90 -22.56 33.73
C ALA A 210 -18.27 -22.63 34.44
N SER A 211 -19.05 -21.55 34.37
CA SER A 211 -20.43 -21.52 34.91
C SER A 211 -21.34 -22.49 34.18
N ASP A 212 -21.30 -22.50 32.84
CA ASP A 212 -22.12 -23.42 32.04
C ASP A 212 -21.78 -24.88 32.31
N MET A 213 -20.49 -25.22 32.48
CA MET A 213 -20.09 -26.60 32.85
C MET A 213 -20.57 -27.02 34.24
N ASN A 214 -20.70 -26.10 35.18
CA ASN A 214 -21.22 -26.40 36.53
C ASN A 214 -22.73 -26.59 36.53
N LEU A 215 -23.47 -26.03 35.58
CA LEU A 215 -24.92 -26.24 35.43
C LEU A 215 -25.29 -27.62 34.87
N TYR A 216 -24.37 -28.30 34.19
CA TYR A 216 -24.56 -29.65 33.61
C TYR A 216 -24.00 -30.77 34.49
N ARG A 217 -23.54 -30.47 35.69
CA ARG A 217 -23.18 -31.47 36.74
C ARG A 217 -24.26 -31.56 37.82
#